data_b5cd55cf48829accc149d0f22457ae38
#
_entry.id   b5cd55cf48829accc149d0f22457ae38
#
_cell.length_a   1.000
_cell.length_b   1.000
_cell.length_c   1.000
_cell.angle_alpha   90.00
_cell.angle_beta   90.00
_cell.angle_gamma   90.00
#
_symmetry.space_group_name_H-M   'P 1'
#
loop_
_entity.id
_entity.type
_entity.pdbx_description
1 polymer ?
#
loop_
_entity_poly.entity_id
_entity_poly.type
_entity_poly.pdbx_seq_one_letter_code
_entity_poly.pdbx_strand_id
1 'polypeptide(L)'
;MIASLNAEGYGLQPVRKEFPLTKGALAPEGMLLRVARATAFFLVLTFLSPCIQAQQPPSTAKVTAHDMAQRVDRHYNQLKSLKAGFTESYDGFGRARTESGTLLLLKPGRMKWDYSSPAGKLFLLDGKYAWFYTRGDPQVQRIPAKQLDDLRSPLRFLLGHTKLEKELDNLALAVAPNGHFTLTGVPHGQEKRIRLLTLTVTAEGTILAIQIEETDGALTHFTFTGEEPNAPIPANTFRFTPPAGVPIVDAESPA
;
A
#
# COMPACT_ATOMS: atom_id res chain seq x y z
N MET A 1 -37.57 -13.38 29.34
CA MET A 1 -37.87 -14.69 28.71
C MET A 1 -36.73 -14.89 27.70
N ILE A 2 -35.61 -15.31 28.16
CA ILE A 2 -34.98 -16.63 28.06
C ILE A 2 -34.95 -17.13 26.62
N ALA A 3 -33.77 -17.14 26.01
CA ALA A 3 -33.10 -18.29 25.46
C ALA A 3 -31.68 -17.97 25.05
N SER A 4 -30.78 -18.54 25.81
CA SER A 4 -29.38 -18.80 25.50
C SER A 4 -29.26 -19.94 24.48
N LEU A 5 -28.26 -19.88 23.58
CA LEU A 5 -27.75 -21.06 22.91
C LEU A 5 -26.24 -20.94 22.68
N ASN A 6 -25.59 -21.73 23.43
CA ASN A 6 -24.31 -22.44 23.43
C ASN A 6 -23.32 -22.24 22.29
N ALA A 7 -22.10 -21.99 22.76
CA ALA A 7 -20.83 -22.23 22.08
C ALA A 7 -20.42 -23.70 22.26
N GLU A 8 -20.12 -24.39 21.17
CA GLU A 8 -19.29 -25.58 21.08
C GLU A 8 -18.33 -25.32 19.92
N GLY A 9 -17.01 -25.24 20.05
CA GLY A 9 -16.13 -26.23 20.61
C GLY A 9 -15.47 -27.00 19.47
N TYR A 10 -14.41 -26.42 18.77
CA TYR A 10 -13.49 -27.23 17.98
C TYR A 10 -12.07 -27.01 18.50
N GLY A 11 -11.67 -27.95 19.38
CA GLY A 11 -10.30 -28.08 19.80
C GLY A 11 -9.45 -28.65 18.67
N LEU A 12 -8.34 -27.99 18.39
CA LEU A 12 -7.22 -28.56 17.64
C LEU A 12 -6.06 -28.79 18.60
N GLN A 13 -5.77 -30.07 18.88
CA GLN A 13 -4.61 -30.51 19.63
C GLN A 13 -3.34 -30.40 18.77
N PRO A 14 -2.19 -30.06 19.36
CA PRO A 14 -0.92 -30.07 18.65
C PRO A 14 -0.38 -31.50 18.54
N VAL A 15 -0.16 -31.97 17.33
CA VAL A 15 0.52 -33.24 17.05
C VAL A 15 2.03 -33.07 17.26
N ARG A 16 2.51 -33.65 18.36
CA ARG A 16 3.93 -33.81 18.67
C ARG A 16 4.44 -35.05 17.92
N LYS A 17 5.31 -34.85 16.93
CA LYS A 17 6.07 -35.96 16.34
C LYS A 17 7.40 -36.07 17.02
N GLU A 18 7.54 -37.14 17.80
CA GLU A 18 8.81 -37.62 18.35
C GLU A 18 9.55 -38.44 17.30
N PHE A 19 10.84 -38.16 17.14
CA PHE A 19 11.76 -39.02 16.37
C PHE A 19 12.53 -39.91 17.33
N PRO A 20 12.65 -41.22 17.08
CA PRO A 20 13.41 -42.10 17.92
C PRO A 20 14.91 -42.02 17.61
N LEU A 21 15.68 -41.93 18.69
CA LEU A 21 17.12 -42.15 18.72
C LEU A 21 17.41 -43.65 18.56
N THR A 22 18.20 -44.03 17.58
CA THR A 22 18.84 -45.37 17.55
C THR A 22 20.32 -45.24 17.90
N LYS A 23 20.67 -45.94 18.96
CA LYS A 23 22.02 -46.20 19.45
C LYS A 23 22.65 -47.41 18.75
N GLY A 24 23.98 -47.38 18.64
CA GLY A 24 24.86 -48.56 18.63
C GLY A 24 25.36 -48.96 17.24
N ALA A 25 26.57 -49.37 17.00
CA ALA A 25 27.54 -50.02 17.84
C ALA A 25 28.91 -50.01 17.13
N LEU A 26 29.97 -49.89 17.93
CA LEU A 26 31.20 -50.67 17.96
C LEU A 26 32.03 -50.92 16.71
N ALA A 27 33.30 -50.49 16.83
CA ALA A 27 34.45 -50.85 16.07
C ALA A 27 34.85 -52.34 16.23
N PRO A 28 35.72 -52.84 15.40
CA PRO A 28 36.89 -53.49 15.93
C PRO A 28 38.23 -53.04 15.32
N GLU A 29 39.20 -53.12 16.23
CA GLU A 29 40.61 -52.89 15.98
C GLU A 29 41.27 -54.01 15.12
N GLY A 30 42.41 -53.62 14.56
CA GLY A 30 43.52 -54.54 14.39
C GLY A 30 44.04 -54.76 13.01
N MET A 31 45.20 -54.27 12.64
CA MET A 31 46.36 -55.10 12.39
C MET A 31 47.52 -54.33 11.75
N LEU A 32 48.61 -54.55 12.39
CA LEU A 32 49.98 -54.14 12.24
C LEU A 32 50.65 -54.24 10.86
N LEU A 33 51.54 -53.26 10.66
CA LEU A 33 52.89 -53.34 10.09
C LEU A 33 53.16 -54.02 8.73
N ARG A 34 53.68 -53.23 7.81
CA ARG A 34 54.98 -53.57 7.13
C ARG A 34 55.66 -52.31 6.54
N VAL A 35 56.87 -52.15 6.98
CA VAL A 35 57.88 -51.20 6.52
C VAL A 35 58.42 -51.66 5.17
N ALA A 36 58.49 -50.79 4.19
CA ALA A 36 59.44 -50.89 3.09
C ALA A 36 59.88 -49.50 2.64
N ARG A 37 61.18 -49.26 2.80
CA ARG A 37 61.91 -48.09 2.30
C ARG A 37 62.04 -48.19 0.80
N ALA A 38 61.76 -47.10 0.07
CA ALA A 38 62.38 -46.79 -1.21
C ALA A 38 62.29 -45.29 -1.50
N THR A 39 63.44 -44.70 -1.45
CA THR A 39 64.03 -43.52 -2.14
C THR A 39 63.15 -42.59 -2.96
N ALA A 40 63.23 -41.34 -2.54
CA ALA A 40 63.21 -40.06 -3.21
C ALA A 40 62.99 -39.99 -4.74
N PHE A 41 61.96 -39.24 -5.13
CA PHE A 41 61.99 -38.35 -6.28
C PHE A 41 61.10 -37.15 -5.97
N PHE A 42 61.76 -35.98 -5.77
CA PHE A 42 61.11 -34.70 -5.49
C PHE A 42 60.52 -34.18 -6.80
N LEU A 43 59.23 -34.41 -7.03
CA LEU A 43 58.51 -33.73 -8.11
C LEU A 43 57.59 -32.70 -7.38
N VAL A 44 58.07 -31.43 -7.40
CA VAL A 44 57.26 -30.31 -6.93
C VAL A 44 56.16 -30.08 -7.95
N LEU A 45 54.99 -30.68 -7.69
CA LEU A 45 53.77 -30.42 -8.44
C LEU A 45 53.03 -29.29 -7.67
N THR A 46 53.22 -28.05 -8.13
CA THR A 46 52.43 -26.90 -7.67
C THR A 46 51.00 -27.12 -8.07
N PHE A 47 50.19 -27.61 -7.12
CA PHE A 47 48.73 -27.60 -7.25
C PHE A 47 48.26 -26.14 -7.21
N LEU A 48 48.05 -25.54 -8.39
CA LEU A 48 47.14 -24.43 -8.55
C LEU A 48 45.76 -24.94 -8.21
N SER A 49 45.34 -24.86 -6.96
CA SER A 49 43.95 -25.04 -6.58
C SER A 49 43.15 -23.87 -7.17
N PRO A 50 42.22 -24.11 -8.12
CA PRO A 50 41.30 -23.06 -8.50
C PRO A 50 40.48 -22.72 -7.24
N CYS A 51 40.64 -21.49 -6.74
CA CYS A 51 39.77 -20.93 -5.73
C CYS A 51 38.37 -20.82 -6.35
N ILE A 52 37.56 -21.86 -6.20
CA ILE A 52 36.13 -21.81 -6.52
C ILE A 52 35.53 -20.83 -5.51
N GLN A 53 35.47 -19.55 -5.89
CA GLN A 53 34.63 -18.59 -5.19
C GLN A 53 33.20 -19.11 -5.33
N ALA A 54 32.70 -19.72 -4.25
CA ALA A 54 31.29 -20.01 -4.11
C ALA A 54 30.57 -18.65 -4.26
N GLN A 55 29.97 -18.40 -5.43
CA GLN A 55 29.04 -17.30 -5.60
C GLN A 55 27.92 -17.54 -4.60
N GLN A 56 27.91 -16.75 -3.54
CA GLN A 56 26.76 -16.71 -2.65
C GLN A 56 25.51 -16.47 -3.52
N PRO A 57 24.47 -17.30 -3.40
CA PRO A 57 23.22 -17.04 -4.11
C PRO A 57 22.80 -15.60 -3.76
N PRO A 58 22.28 -14.83 -4.72
CA PRO A 58 21.83 -13.48 -4.46
C PRO A 58 20.90 -13.53 -3.26
N SER A 59 21.28 -12.88 -2.19
CA SER A 59 20.43 -12.69 -1.02
C SER A 59 19.15 -12.06 -1.56
N THR A 60 18.05 -12.78 -1.54
CA THR A 60 16.72 -12.22 -1.78
C THR A 60 16.46 -11.26 -0.63
N ALA A 61 16.99 -10.05 -0.78
CA ALA A 61 16.80 -8.99 0.20
C ALA A 61 15.29 -8.82 0.39
N LYS A 62 14.82 -9.14 1.58
CA LYS A 62 13.41 -9.01 1.93
C LYS A 62 13.04 -7.53 1.77
N VAL A 63 12.09 -7.24 0.87
CA VAL A 63 11.59 -5.88 0.67
C VAL A 63 11.14 -5.31 2.00
N THR A 64 11.65 -4.14 2.36
CA THR A 64 11.29 -3.45 3.61
C THR A 64 10.16 -2.45 3.41
N ALA A 65 9.57 -1.96 4.50
CA ALA A 65 8.58 -0.88 4.44
C ALA A 65 9.17 0.39 3.80
N HIS A 66 10.44 0.69 4.11
CA HIS A 66 11.19 1.78 3.50
C HIS A 66 11.30 1.64 1.98
N ASP A 67 11.74 0.45 1.49
CA ASP A 67 11.89 0.21 0.06
C ASP A 67 10.56 0.37 -0.67
N MET A 68 9.47 -0.14 -0.09
CA MET A 68 8.15 -0.06 -0.70
C MET A 68 7.60 1.37 -0.68
N ALA A 69 7.74 2.10 0.42
CA ALA A 69 7.37 3.50 0.48
C ALA A 69 8.09 4.32 -0.59
N GLN A 70 9.40 4.10 -0.78
CA GLN A 70 10.16 4.76 -1.83
C GLN A 70 9.70 4.38 -3.24
N ARG A 71 9.23 3.15 -3.47
CA ARG A 71 8.66 2.75 -4.78
C ARG A 71 7.37 3.51 -5.06
N VAL A 72 6.47 3.59 -4.09
CA VAL A 72 5.23 4.36 -4.20
C VAL A 72 5.53 5.84 -4.45
N ASP A 73 6.39 6.44 -3.63
CA ASP A 73 6.78 7.85 -3.80
C ASP A 73 7.38 8.11 -5.18
N ARG A 74 8.27 7.25 -5.64
CA ARG A 74 8.88 7.35 -6.96
C ARG A 74 7.84 7.27 -8.07
N HIS A 75 6.93 6.28 -7.97
CA HIS A 75 5.87 6.09 -8.96
C HIS A 75 5.02 7.36 -9.09
N TYR A 76 4.40 7.82 -8.00
CA TYR A 76 3.49 8.96 -8.05
C TYR A 76 4.20 10.30 -8.25
N ASN A 77 5.41 10.51 -7.72
CA ASN A 77 6.11 11.79 -7.85
C ASN A 77 6.60 12.06 -9.29
N GLN A 78 6.83 11.03 -10.10
CA GLN A 78 7.25 11.17 -11.50
C GLN A 78 6.10 11.49 -12.46
N LEU A 79 4.85 11.20 -12.08
CA LEU A 79 3.69 11.42 -12.93
C LEU A 79 3.47 12.91 -13.21
N LYS A 80 3.13 13.24 -14.43
CA LYS A 80 2.61 14.56 -14.84
C LYS A 80 1.08 14.57 -14.79
N SER A 81 0.48 13.45 -15.14
CA SER A 81 -0.96 13.23 -15.10
C SER A 81 -1.26 11.75 -14.78
N LEU A 82 -2.49 11.48 -14.36
CA LEU A 82 -2.97 10.15 -14.07
C LEU A 82 -4.46 10.09 -14.40
N LYS A 83 -4.90 8.98 -15.00
CA LYS A 83 -6.30 8.62 -15.10
C LYS A 83 -6.47 7.22 -14.53
N ALA A 84 -7.53 7.01 -13.73
CA ALA A 84 -7.89 5.70 -13.20
C ALA A 84 -9.39 5.62 -12.95
N GLY A 85 -9.95 4.43 -13.04
CA GLY A 85 -11.25 4.14 -12.46
C GLY A 85 -11.15 4.04 -10.95
N PHE A 86 -12.18 4.43 -10.21
CA PHE A 86 -12.26 4.21 -8.78
C PHE A 86 -13.60 3.64 -8.34
N THR A 87 -13.56 2.90 -7.25
CA THR A 87 -14.74 2.55 -6.45
C THR A 87 -14.43 2.95 -5.01
N GLU A 88 -15.32 3.69 -4.40
CA GLU A 88 -15.28 4.10 -2.99
C GLU A 88 -16.40 3.39 -2.25
N SER A 89 -16.11 2.69 -1.18
CA SER A 89 -17.11 2.20 -0.24
C SER A 89 -16.88 2.82 1.13
N TYR A 90 -17.97 3.22 1.76
CA TYR A 90 -18.00 3.76 3.11
C TYR A 90 -18.93 2.89 3.97
N ASP A 91 -18.47 2.55 5.15
CA ASP A 91 -19.27 1.88 6.18
C ASP A 91 -19.03 2.56 7.52
N GLY A 92 -20.06 3.15 8.08
CA GLY A 92 -19.97 3.86 9.35
C GLY A 92 -21.31 4.40 9.82
N PHE A 93 -21.52 4.48 11.13
CA PHE A 93 -22.73 5.01 11.75
C PHE A 93 -24.03 4.34 11.27
N GLY A 94 -23.98 3.03 10.96
CA GLY A 94 -25.12 2.29 10.43
C GLY A 94 -25.51 2.67 9.00
N ARG A 95 -24.62 3.32 8.26
CA ARG A 95 -24.81 3.70 6.86
C ARG A 95 -23.69 3.09 6.04
N ALA A 96 -24.07 2.38 4.97
CA ALA A 96 -23.15 1.90 3.96
C ALA A 96 -23.49 2.54 2.62
N ARG A 97 -22.48 2.96 1.86
CA ARG A 97 -22.63 3.45 0.49
C ARG A 97 -21.46 2.99 -0.36
N THR A 98 -21.74 2.82 -1.64
CA THR A 98 -20.71 2.55 -2.64
C THR A 98 -20.89 3.53 -3.79
N GLU A 99 -19.81 4.16 -4.15
CA GLU A 99 -19.73 5.17 -5.20
C GLU A 99 -18.62 4.79 -6.16
N SER A 100 -18.72 5.20 -7.42
CA SER A 100 -17.69 4.90 -8.43
C SER A 100 -17.59 5.97 -9.49
N GLY A 101 -16.46 5.99 -10.18
CA GLY A 101 -16.25 6.97 -11.23
C GLY A 101 -14.84 6.93 -11.81
N THR A 102 -14.42 8.09 -12.32
CA THR A 102 -13.08 8.29 -12.88
C THR A 102 -12.33 9.33 -12.08
N LEU A 103 -11.11 8.98 -11.68
CA LEU A 103 -10.13 9.89 -11.10
C LEU A 103 -9.23 10.43 -12.20
N LEU A 104 -9.09 11.75 -12.27
CA LEU A 104 -8.17 12.45 -13.16
C LEU A 104 -7.25 13.35 -12.33
N LEU A 105 -5.95 13.24 -12.55
CA LEU A 105 -4.94 14.09 -11.95
C LEU A 105 -4.13 14.80 -13.03
N LEU A 106 -3.82 16.07 -12.80
CA LEU A 106 -2.89 16.84 -13.63
C LEU A 106 -2.05 17.75 -12.72
N LYS A 107 -0.76 17.48 -12.68
CA LYS A 107 0.16 18.30 -11.86
C LYS A 107 0.46 19.64 -12.51
N PRO A 108 0.70 20.70 -11.73
CA PRO A 108 0.56 20.71 -10.27
C PRO A 108 -0.89 20.92 -9.83
N GLY A 109 -1.28 20.24 -8.73
CA GLY A 109 -2.44 20.62 -7.91
C GLY A 109 -3.83 20.56 -8.53
N ARG A 110 -4.04 19.78 -9.59
CA ARG A 110 -5.36 19.58 -10.20
C ARG A 110 -5.82 18.14 -10.07
N MET A 111 -7.07 17.97 -9.63
CA MET A 111 -7.67 16.67 -9.41
C MET A 111 -9.16 16.75 -9.73
N LYS A 112 -9.72 15.72 -10.35
CA LYS A 112 -11.15 15.58 -10.57
C LYS A 112 -11.58 14.17 -10.22
N TRP A 113 -12.55 14.05 -9.34
CA TRP A 113 -13.30 12.83 -9.10
C TRP A 113 -14.65 13.00 -9.79
N ASP A 114 -14.83 12.33 -10.90
CA ASP A 114 -16.04 12.39 -11.73
C ASP A 114 -16.86 11.14 -11.47
N TYR A 115 -17.89 11.28 -10.65
CA TYR A 115 -18.68 10.14 -10.20
C TYR A 115 -19.68 9.73 -11.29
N SER A 116 -19.64 8.45 -11.67
CA SER A 116 -20.66 7.81 -12.52
C SER A 116 -21.80 7.22 -11.69
N SER A 117 -21.52 6.87 -10.43
CA SER A 117 -22.49 6.40 -9.45
C SER A 117 -22.17 6.99 -8.08
N PRO A 118 -23.04 7.86 -7.51
CA PRO A 118 -24.20 8.49 -8.14
C PRO A 118 -23.81 9.47 -9.25
N ALA A 119 -24.57 9.47 -10.33
CA ALA A 119 -24.30 10.36 -11.46
C ALA A 119 -24.52 11.82 -11.08
N GLY A 120 -23.56 12.69 -11.48
CA GLY A 120 -23.66 14.13 -11.26
C GLY A 120 -23.02 14.61 -9.94
N LYS A 121 -22.42 13.73 -9.15
CA LYS A 121 -21.53 14.11 -8.04
C LYS A 121 -20.15 14.44 -8.59
N LEU A 122 -19.55 15.49 -8.08
CA LEU A 122 -18.25 15.99 -8.48
C LEU A 122 -17.45 16.45 -7.28
N PHE A 123 -16.19 16.04 -7.22
CA PHE A 123 -15.14 16.75 -6.51
C PHE A 123 -14.10 17.21 -7.52
N LEU A 124 -13.74 18.48 -7.48
CA LEU A 124 -12.76 19.04 -8.41
C LEU A 124 -11.84 20.01 -7.70
N LEU A 125 -10.54 19.80 -7.85
CA LEU A 125 -9.48 20.71 -7.45
C LEU A 125 -8.92 21.35 -8.72
N ASP A 126 -9.11 22.66 -8.88
CA ASP A 126 -8.72 23.40 -10.09
C ASP A 126 -7.34 24.06 -10.01
N GLY A 127 -6.66 23.88 -8.87
CA GLY A 127 -5.38 24.51 -8.51
C GLY A 127 -5.53 25.74 -7.63
N LYS A 128 -6.73 26.32 -7.52
CA LYS A 128 -7.04 27.47 -6.68
C LYS A 128 -8.10 27.16 -5.63
N TYR A 129 -9.11 26.41 -6.02
CA TYR A 129 -10.23 26.01 -5.20
C TYR A 129 -10.50 24.52 -5.33
N ALA A 130 -11.06 23.92 -4.28
CA ALA A 130 -11.77 22.66 -4.33
C ALA A 130 -13.27 22.94 -4.39
N TRP A 131 -13.93 22.24 -5.28
CA TRP A 131 -15.34 22.35 -5.58
C TRP A 131 -16.03 21.03 -5.25
N PHE A 132 -17.13 21.11 -4.51
CA PHE A 132 -17.99 19.97 -4.18
C PHE A 132 -19.38 20.28 -4.68
N TYR A 133 -19.94 19.39 -5.48
CA TYR A 133 -21.28 19.54 -6.02
C TYR A 133 -21.89 18.20 -6.36
N THR A 134 -23.16 18.04 -6.05
CA THR A 134 -23.99 16.96 -6.56
C THR A 134 -25.17 17.56 -7.33
N ARG A 135 -25.50 16.98 -8.47
CA ARG A 135 -26.61 17.50 -9.28
C ARG A 135 -27.90 17.54 -8.46
N GLY A 136 -28.53 18.71 -8.40
CA GLY A 136 -29.74 18.95 -7.60
C GLY A 136 -29.46 19.55 -6.23
N ASP A 137 -28.20 19.67 -5.82
CA ASP A 137 -27.87 20.39 -4.59
C ASP A 137 -28.26 21.86 -4.70
N PRO A 138 -28.77 22.47 -3.62
CA PRO A 138 -29.21 23.86 -3.62
C PRO A 138 -28.04 24.85 -3.72
N GLN A 139 -26.80 24.39 -3.54
CA GLN A 139 -25.61 25.21 -3.55
C GLN A 139 -24.38 24.42 -4.00
N VAL A 140 -23.39 25.12 -4.54
CA VAL A 140 -22.03 24.60 -4.77
C VAL A 140 -21.17 24.99 -3.58
N GLN A 141 -20.50 24.01 -2.98
CA GLN A 141 -19.51 24.31 -1.94
C GLN A 141 -18.14 24.54 -2.55
N ARG A 142 -17.42 25.55 -2.06
CA ARG A 142 -16.08 25.89 -2.49
C ARG A 142 -15.17 26.11 -1.29
N ILE A 143 -13.97 25.53 -1.34
CA ILE A 143 -12.92 25.68 -0.32
C ILE A 143 -11.64 26.15 -1.02
N PRO A 144 -10.91 27.13 -0.51
CA PRO A 144 -9.60 27.48 -1.03
C PRO A 144 -8.65 26.28 -1.02
N ALA A 145 -7.92 26.01 -2.11
CA ALA A 145 -7.05 24.84 -2.22
C ALA A 145 -5.98 24.75 -1.11
N LYS A 146 -5.51 25.91 -0.61
CA LYS A 146 -4.58 25.97 0.52
C LYS A 146 -5.15 25.39 1.80
N GLN A 147 -6.46 25.50 2.03
CA GLN A 147 -7.11 24.89 3.19
C GLN A 147 -7.26 23.36 3.04
N LEU A 148 -7.21 22.81 1.81
CA LEU A 148 -7.18 21.37 1.62
C LEU A 148 -5.84 20.74 2.01
N ASP A 149 -4.73 21.48 1.91
CA ASP A 149 -3.45 21.03 2.42
C ASP A 149 -3.50 20.88 3.95
N ASP A 150 -4.28 21.76 4.62
CA ASP A 150 -4.55 21.66 6.06
C ASP A 150 -5.53 20.52 6.39
N LEU A 151 -6.42 20.12 5.45
CA LEU A 151 -7.33 18.98 5.62
C LEU A 151 -6.61 17.63 5.63
N ARG A 152 -5.32 17.61 5.31
CA ARG A 152 -4.46 16.42 5.38
C ARG A 152 -5.14 15.17 4.82
N SER A 153 -5.79 15.33 3.65
CA SER A 153 -6.50 14.23 2.99
C SER A 153 -5.54 13.05 2.79
N PRO A 154 -5.90 11.84 3.21
CA PRO A 154 -5.10 10.65 2.95
C PRO A 154 -4.84 10.38 1.47
N LEU A 155 -5.54 11.07 0.57
CA LEU A 155 -5.40 10.96 -0.88
C LEU A 155 -4.39 11.95 -1.47
N ARG A 156 -3.80 12.84 -0.63
CA ARG A 156 -2.84 13.86 -1.10
C ARG A 156 -1.58 13.27 -1.73
N PHE A 157 -1.17 12.05 -1.36
CA PHE A 157 -0.03 11.40 -1.97
C PHE A 157 -0.28 11.04 -3.43
N LEU A 158 -1.52 10.87 -3.89
CA LEU A 158 -1.84 10.74 -5.30
C LEU A 158 -1.48 12.00 -6.09
N LEU A 159 -1.50 13.18 -5.45
CA LEU A 159 -1.10 14.44 -6.08
C LEU A 159 0.41 14.56 -6.32
N GLY A 160 1.22 13.66 -5.73
CA GLY A 160 2.68 13.71 -5.74
C GLY A 160 3.24 14.82 -4.86
N HIS A 161 4.56 14.81 -4.67
CA HIS A 161 5.32 15.64 -3.72
C HIS A 161 5.29 15.14 -2.27
N THR A 162 4.84 13.90 -2.06
CA THR A 162 4.84 13.27 -0.74
C THR A 162 6.07 12.40 -0.54
N LYS A 163 6.37 12.18 0.73
CA LYS A 163 7.25 11.12 1.19
C LYS A 163 6.46 10.33 2.22
N LEU A 164 6.00 9.14 1.86
CA LEU A 164 5.13 8.32 2.72
C LEU A 164 5.68 8.15 4.13
N GLU A 165 7.00 7.98 4.25
CA GLU A 165 7.65 7.88 5.56
C GLU A 165 7.58 9.14 6.43
N LYS A 166 7.32 10.30 5.83
CA LYS A 166 7.10 11.56 6.57
C LYS A 166 5.63 11.82 6.84
N GLU A 167 4.77 11.18 6.06
CA GLU A 167 3.32 11.35 6.15
C GLU A 167 2.67 10.30 7.07
N LEU A 168 3.35 9.15 7.27
CA LEU A 168 2.81 8.02 8.04
C LEU A 168 3.74 7.65 9.19
N ASP A 169 3.23 7.72 10.40
CA ASP A 169 3.88 7.18 11.58
C ASP A 169 3.66 5.68 11.67
N ASN A 170 4.59 4.97 12.30
CA ASN A 170 4.54 3.52 12.51
C ASN A 170 4.39 2.70 11.22
N LEU A 171 5.09 3.12 10.16
CA LEU A 171 5.01 2.46 8.86
C LEU A 171 5.43 0.99 8.95
N ALA A 172 4.54 0.08 8.53
CA ALA A 172 4.78 -1.36 8.51
C ALA A 172 4.44 -1.95 7.14
N LEU A 173 5.09 -3.08 6.81
CA LEU A 173 4.90 -3.81 5.55
C LEU A 173 4.49 -5.25 5.82
N ALA A 174 3.46 -5.70 5.11
CA ALA A 174 3.10 -7.10 4.99
C ALA A 174 3.03 -7.51 3.52
N VAL A 175 3.21 -8.79 3.25
CA VAL A 175 3.02 -9.38 1.91
C VAL A 175 1.73 -10.18 1.93
N ALA A 176 0.81 -9.82 1.03
CA ALA A 176 -0.44 -10.55 0.88
C ALA A 176 -0.24 -11.86 0.08
N PRO A 177 -1.13 -12.86 0.24
CA PRO A 177 -1.01 -14.15 -0.47
C PRO A 177 -1.01 -14.04 -2.01
N ASN A 178 -1.60 -12.98 -2.55
CA ASN A 178 -1.64 -12.69 -3.99
C ASN A 178 -0.35 -12.02 -4.53
N GLY A 179 0.68 -11.88 -3.69
CA GLY A 179 1.95 -11.24 -4.06
C GLY A 179 1.95 -9.72 -4.01
N HIS A 180 0.83 -9.09 -3.68
CA HIS A 180 0.78 -7.65 -3.42
C HIS A 180 1.37 -7.33 -2.05
N PHE A 181 1.71 -6.07 -1.85
CA PHE A 181 2.22 -5.56 -0.59
C PHE A 181 1.17 -4.71 0.10
N THR A 182 1.16 -4.74 1.42
CA THR A 182 0.31 -3.90 2.25
C THR A 182 1.19 -3.02 3.12
N LEU A 183 1.14 -1.71 2.87
CA LEU A 183 1.75 -0.70 3.74
C LEU A 183 0.70 -0.16 4.69
N THR A 184 0.99 -0.13 5.98
CA THR A 184 0.11 0.43 6.99
C THR A 184 0.82 1.50 7.78
N GLY A 185 0.10 2.50 8.25
CA GLY A 185 0.61 3.56 9.10
C GLY A 185 -0.50 4.48 9.59
N VAL A 186 -0.17 5.37 10.51
CA VAL A 186 -1.08 6.39 11.01
C VAL A 186 -0.69 7.73 10.38
N PRO A 187 -1.60 8.45 9.70
CA PRO A 187 -1.27 9.74 9.10
C PRO A 187 -0.86 10.76 10.16
N HIS A 188 0.36 11.30 10.01
CA HIS A 188 0.96 12.23 10.95
C HIS A 188 0.06 13.44 11.25
N GLY A 189 -0.18 13.72 12.53
CA GLY A 189 -1.04 14.80 13.01
C GLY A 189 -2.53 14.58 12.76
N GLN A 190 -2.97 13.36 12.41
CA GLN A 190 -4.38 12.98 12.29
C GLN A 190 -4.77 11.81 13.20
N GLU A 191 -3.97 11.49 14.16
CA GLU A 191 -4.12 10.36 15.07
C GLU A 191 -5.45 10.41 15.85
N LYS A 192 -5.99 11.60 16.04
CA LYS A 192 -7.29 11.81 16.69
C LYS A 192 -8.47 11.40 15.81
N ARG A 193 -8.30 11.40 14.49
CA ARG A 193 -9.35 11.11 13.51
C ARG A 193 -9.14 9.77 12.81
N ILE A 194 -7.92 9.47 12.41
CA ILE A 194 -7.60 8.27 11.63
C ILE A 194 -6.80 7.31 12.50
N ARG A 195 -7.37 6.14 12.72
CA ARG A 195 -6.75 5.06 13.47
C ARG A 195 -5.70 4.34 12.65
N LEU A 196 -5.99 4.08 11.40
CA LEU A 196 -5.10 3.35 10.50
C LEU A 196 -5.37 3.73 9.04
N LEU A 197 -4.29 3.92 8.30
CA LEU A 197 -4.28 3.96 6.84
C LEU A 197 -3.60 2.70 6.32
N THR A 198 -4.23 2.04 5.35
CA THR A 198 -3.71 0.85 4.67
C THR A 198 -3.65 1.11 3.18
N LEU A 199 -2.47 0.91 2.58
CA LEU A 199 -2.25 0.97 1.14
C LEU A 199 -1.97 -0.44 0.63
N THR A 200 -2.77 -0.94 -0.31
CA THR A 200 -2.44 -2.15 -1.07
C THR A 200 -1.73 -1.73 -2.35
N VAL A 201 -0.51 -2.23 -2.55
CA VAL A 201 0.35 -1.78 -3.65
C VAL A 201 0.97 -2.96 -4.42
N THR A 202 1.31 -2.74 -5.68
CA THR A 202 2.09 -3.69 -6.48
C THR A 202 3.57 -3.66 -6.08
N ALA A 203 4.36 -4.58 -6.60
CA ALA A 203 5.81 -4.61 -6.41
C ALA A 203 6.50 -3.35 -6.97
N GLU A 204 5.91 -2.69 -7.96
CA GLU A 204 6.41 -1.47 -8.61
C GLU A 204 6.01 -0.20 -7.85
N GLY A 205 5.08 -0.28 -6.89
CA GLY A 205 4.60 0.84 -6.10
C GLY A 205 3.29 1.49 -6.60
N THR A 206 2.57 0.82 -7.52
CA THR A 206 1.24 1.27 -7.93
C THR A 206 0.23 0.99 -6.81
N ILE A 207 -0.57 1.97 -6.41
CA ILE A 207 -1.61 1.82 -5.40
C ILE A 207 -2.85 1.20 -6.05
N LEU A 208 -3.24 0.03 -5.57
CA LEU A 208 -4.44 -0.69 -5.99
C LEU A 208 -5.64 -0.37 -5.10
N ALA A 209 -5.40 -0.14 -3.82
CA ALA A 209 -6.44 0.20 -2.86
C ALA A 209 -5.91 1.05 -1.71
N ILE A 210 -6.80 1.84 -1.14
CA ILE A 210 -6.57 2.64 0.06
C ILE A 210 -7.72 2.36 1.02
N GLN A 211 -7.40 1.94 2.24
CA GLN A 211 -8.38 1.83 3.31
C GLN A 211 -8.05 2.82 4.42
N ILE A 212 -9.05 3.54 4.84
CA ILE A 212 -8.99 4.51 5.95
C ILE A 212 -9.90 3.98 7.04
N GLU A 213 -9.34 3.77 8.21
CA GLU A 213 -10.07 3.41 9.39
C GLU A 213 -10.06 4.58 10.36
N GLU A 214 -11.23 5.11 10.66
CA GLU A 214 -11.38 6.24 11.58
C GLU A 214 -11.45 5.75 13.04
N THR A 215 -11.16 6.64 13.97
CA THR A 215 -11.14 6.32 15.42
C THR A 215 -12.51 5.97 15.97
N ASP A 216 -13.59 6.41 15.31
CA ASP A 216 -14.98 6.07 15.63
C ASP A 216 -15.46 4.75 15.02
N GLY A 217 -14.56 4.08 14.28
CA GLY A 217 -14.83 2.78 13.63
C GLY A 217 -15.38 2.88 12.21
N ALA A 218 -15.57 4.08 11.66
CA ALA A 218 -15.95 4.22 10.25
C ALA A 218 -14.82 3.74 9.32
N LEU A 219 -15.19 3.07 8.24
CA LEU A 219 -14.29 2.54 7.22
C LEU A 219 -14.58 3.19 5.87
N THR A 220 -13.53 3.71 5.24
CA THR A 220 -13.58 4.12 3.84
C THR A 220 -12.58 3.30 3.05
N HIS A 221 -13.02 2.66 1.97
CA HIS A 221 -12.18 1.84 1.12
C HIS A 221 -12.27 2.33 -0.32
N PHE A 222 -11.12 2.68 -0.89
CA PHE A 222 -10.97 3.01 -2.31
C PHE A 222 -10.28 1.86 -3.02
N THR A 223 -10.79 1.47 -4.18
CA THR A 223 -10.13 0.57 -5.12
C THR A 223 -9.89 1.32 -6.42
N PHE A 224 -8.69 1.20 -6.99
CA PHE A 224 -8.32 1.83 -8.26
C PHE A 224 -8.12 0.76 -9.33
N THR A 225 -8.58 1.07 -10.55
CA THR A 225 -8.49 0.16 -11.69
C THR A 225 -8.08 0.92 -12.94
N GLY A 226 -7.39 0.23 -13.86
CA GLY A 226 -7.06 0.80 -15.17
C GLY A 226 -6.22 2.08 -15.05
N GLU A 227 -5.22 2.11 -14.17
CA GLU A 227 -4.32 3.24 -14.05
C GLU A 227 -3.61 3.52 -15.39
N GLU A 228 -3.77 4.73 -15.91
CA GLU A 228 -3.11 5.25 -17.10
C GLU A 228 -2.14 6.37 -16.68
N PRO A 229 -0.87 6.06 -16.41
CA PRO A 229 0.13 7.06 -16.05
C PRO A 229 0.45 7.98 -17.23
N ASN A 230 0.56 9.27 -16.96
CA ASN A 230 0.83 10.32 -17.95
C ASN A 230 -0.20 10.40 -19.11
N ALA A 231 -1.46 10.02 -18.84
CA ALA A 231 -2.56 10.16 -19.78
C ALA A 231 -2.68 11.61 -20.29
N PRO A 232 -2.96 11.82 -21.58
CA PRO A 232 -3.17 13.16 -22.13
C PRO A 232 -4.51 13.74 -21.64
N ILE A 233 -4.47 14.59 -20.61
CA ILE A 233 -5.65 15.21 -20.02
C ILE A 233 -5.64 16.70 -20.35
N PRO A 234 -6.64 17.19 -21.10
CA PRO A 234 -6.76 18.61 -21.40
C PRO A 234 -6.92 19.46 -20.14
N ALA A 235 -6.24 20.59 -20.05
CA ALA A 235 -6.27 21.44 -18.86
C ALA A 235 -7.68 22.01 -18.55
N ASN A 236 -8.54 22.17 -19.55
CA ASN A 236 -9.93 22.62 -19.39
C ASN A 236 -10.82 21.57 -18.68
N THR A 237 -10.39 20.30 -18.60
CA THR A 237 -11.07 19.24 -17.82
C THR A 237 -11.21 19.62 -16.34
N PHE A 238 -10.32 20.48 -15.84
CA PHE A 238 -10.29 20.93 -14.45
C PHE A 238 -10.93 22.33 -14.28
N ARG A 239 -11.85 22.69 -15.15
CA ARG A 239 -12.69 23.89 -15.02
C ARG A 239 -14.10 23.47 -14.61
N PHE A 240 -14.62 24.10 -13.56
CA PHE A 240 -15.99 23.92 -13.14
C PHE A 240 -16.76 25.22 -13.35
N THR A 241 -17.92 25.10 -13.95
CA THR A 241 -18.88 26.20 -14.05
C THR A 241 -20.13 25.78 -13.29
N PRO A 242 -20.47 26.48 -12.19
CA PRO A 242 -21.68 26.20 -11.44
C PRO A 242 -22.90 26.30 -12.35
N PRO A 243 -23.94 25.46 -12.13
CA PRO A 243 -25.19 25.58 -12.86
C PRO A 243 -25.84 26.95 -12.65
N ALA A 244 -26.57 27.42 -13.66
CA ALA A 244 -27.27 28.68 -13.57
C ALA A 244 -28.25 28.72 -12.39
N GLY A 245 -28.19 29.77 -11.60
CA GLY A 245 -29.06 29.98 -10.43
C GLY A 245 -28.63 29.22 -9.17
N VAL A 246 -27.56 28.43 -9.21
CA VAL A 246 -27.03 27.72 -8.04
C VAL A 246 -25.96 28.59 -7.37
N PRO A 247 -26.16 29.06 -6.13
CA PRO A 247 -25.20 29.91 -5.43
C PRO A 247 -23.93 29.14 -5.05
N ILE A 248 -22.80 29.85 -5.05
CA ILE A 248 -21.54 29.35 -4.51
C ILE A 248 -21.45 29.76 -3.05
N VAL A 249 -21.16 28.80 -2.18
CA VAL A 249 -20.92 29.02 -0.75
C VAL A 249 -19.47 28.67 -0.45
N ASP A 250 -18.73 29.62 0.11
CA ASP A 250 -17.41 29.34 0.66
C ASP A 250 -17.57 28.56 1.97
N ALA A 251 -17.19 27.30 1.92
CA ALA A 251 -17.22 26.46 3.11
C ALA A 251 -15.92 26.65 3.90
N GLU A 252 -16.05 26.70 5.23
CA GLU A 252 -14.90 26.55 6.11
C GLU A 252 -14.43 25.09 6.09
N SER A 253 -13.12 24.90 6.29
CA SER A 253 -12.58 23.53 6.44
C SER A 253 -13.32 22.83 7.57
N PRO A 254 -13.79 21.59 7.39
CA PRO A 254 -14.28 20.82 8.52
C PRO A 254 -13.15 20.70 9.55
N ALA A 255 -13.48 21.06 10.78
CA ALA A 255 -12.56 21.09 11.93
C ALA A 255 -12.07 19.67 12.30
#